data_57c737ea9ed97dbf5df532012d038041
#
_entry.id   57c737ea9ed97dbf5df532012d038041
#
_cell.length_a   1.000
_cell.length_b   1.000
_cell.length_c   1.000
_cell.angle_alpha   90.00
_cell.angle_beta   90.00
_cell.angle_gamma   90.00
#
_symmetry.space_group_name_H-M   'P 1'
#
loop_
_entity.id
_entity.type
_entity.pdbx_description
1 polymer ?
#
loop_
_entity_poly.entity_id
_entity_poly.type
_entity_poly.pdbx_seq_one_letter_code
_entity_poly.pdbx_strand_id
1 'polypeptide(L)' 'MAIIVNLDVMLAKRKMKSKDLAEAIDITTANLSILKSGKAKAIRFTTLEAICKVLDCQPSDILEYKE' A
#
# COMPACT_ATOMS: atom_id res chain seq x y z
N MET A 1 -0.07 -16.97 10.73
CA MET A 1 1.28 -16.41 10.48
C MET A 1 1.35 -15.80 9.10
N ALA A 2 1.41 -14.49 9.05
CA ALA A 2 1.38 -13.83 7.75
C ALA A 2 1.80 -12.36 7.85
N ILE A 3 2.17 -11.81 6.70
CA ILE A 3 2.29 -10.37 6.54
C ILE A 3 0.92 -9.85 6.13
N ILE A 4 0.44 -8.88 6.88
CA ILE A 4 -0.86 -8.25 6.65
C ILE A 4 -0.62 -6.90 5.99
N VAL A 5 -1.36 -6.62 4.94
CA VAL A 5 -1.27 -5.35 4.22
C VAL A 5 -2.46 -4.49 4.64
N ASN A 6 -2.16 -3.35 5.27
CA ASN A 6 -3.17 -2.42 5.78
C ASN A 6 -3.27 -1.17 4.90
N LEU A 7 -3.00 -1.31 3.62
CA LEU A 7 -3.00 -0.18 2.70
C LEU A 7 -4.38 0.44 2.56
N ASP A 8 -5.42 -0.38 2.53
CA ASP A 8 -6.80 0.11 2.45
C ASP A 8 -7.19 0.92 3.69
N VAL A 9 -6.69 0.53 4.86
CA VAL A 9 -6.91 1.27 6.10
C VAL A 9 -6.27 2.66 6.00
N MET A 10 -5.04 2.73 5.50
CA MET A 10 -4.35 4.02 5.35
C MET A 10 -5.00 4.90 4.30
N LEU A 11 -5.45 4.31 3.19
CA LEU A 11 -6.20 5.06 2.19
C LEU A 11 -7.47 5.68 2.78
N ALA A 12 -8.18 4.91 3.60
CA ALA A 12 -9.38 5.41 4.27
C ALA A 12 -9.04 6.54 5.25
N LYS A 13 -7.97 6.40 6.02
CA LYS A 13 -7.52 7.44 6.96
C LYS A 13 -7.16 8.74 6.26
N ARG A 14 -6.59 8.65 5.07
CA ARG A 14 -6.20 9.83 4.28
C ARG A 14 -7.31 10.29 3.32
N LYS A 15 -8.44 9.60 3.30
CA LYS A 15 -9.57 9.88 2.41
C LYS A 15 -9.14 9.92 0.95
N MET A 16 -8.25 9.01 0.58
CA MET A 16 -7.71 8.90 -0.77
C MET A 16 -8.23 7.64 -1.43
N LYS A 17 -8.54 7.73 -2.71
CA LYS A 17 -8.98 6.58 -3.50
C LYS A 17 -7.78 5.81 -4.04
N SER A 18 -7.94 4.49 -4.21
CA SER A 18 -6.89 3.63 -4.78
C SER A 18 -6.40 4.15 -6.13
N LYS A 19 -7.32 4.61 -6.96
CA LYS A 19 -6.99 5.18 -8.27
C LYS A 19 -6.03 6.36 -8.14
N ASP A 20 -6.29 7.24 -7.19
CA ASP A 20 -5.46 8.42 -6.97
C ASP A 20 -4.06 8.05 -6.51
N LEU A 21 -3.96 7.06 -5.63
CA LEU A 21 -2.66 6.56 -5.18
C LEU A 21 -1.90 5.91 -6.34
N ALA A 22 -2.56 5.08 -7.13
CA ALA A 22 -1.93 4.41 -8.27
C ALA A 22 -1.34 5.43 -9.25
N GLU A 23 -2.08 6.49 -9.55
CA GLU A 23 -1.59 7.57 -10.41
C GLU A 23 -0.39 8.29 -9.79
N ALA A 24 -0.45 8.57 -8.50
CA ALA A 24 0.59 9.31 -7.79
C ALA A 24 1.92 8.55 -7.75
N ILE A 25 1.89 7.23 -7.68
CA ILE A 25 3.11 6.41 -7.60
C ILE A 25 3.42 5.69 -8.91
N ASP A 26 2.68 6.01 -9.97
CA ASP A 26 2.93 5.53 -11.34
C ASP A 26 2.89 4.00 -11.46
N ILE A 27 1.84 3.39 -10.89
CA ILE A 27 1.55 1.97 -11.10
C ILE A 27 0.12 1.82 -11.58
N THR A 28 -0.21 0.65 -12.12
CA THR A 28 -1.58 0.38 -12.56
C THR A 28 -2.50 0.14 -11.37
N THR A 29 -3.78 0.42 -11.55
CA THR A 29 -4.77 0.12 -10.52
C THR A 29 -4.86 -1.39 -10.25
N ALA A 30 -4.61 -2.21 -11.27
CA ALA A 30 -4.58 -3.67 -11.12
C ALA A 30 -3.44 -4.09 -10.18
N ASN A 31 -2.24 -3.55 -10.36
CA ASN A 31 -1.10 -3.87 -9.50
C ASN A 31 -1.34 -3.39 -8.06
N LEU A 32 -1.91 -2.21 -7.90
CA LEU A 32 -2.24 -1.69 -6.59
C LEU A 32 -3.30 -2.56 -5.90
N SER A 33 -4.28 -3.03 -6.65
CA SER A 33 -5.32 -3.92 -6.15
C SER A 33 -4.74 -5.23 -5.62
N ILE A 34 -3.78 -5.81 -6.35
CA ILE A 34 -3.08 -7.03 -5.92
C ILE A 34 -2.35 -6.79 -4.60
N LEU A 35 -1.64 -5.68 -4.49
CA LEU A 35 -0.93 -5.31 -3.27
C LEU A 35 -1.91 -5.09 -2.12
N LYS A 36 -2.96 -4.35 -2.35
CA LYS A 36 -3.97 -4.00 -1.34
C LYS A 36 -4.70 -5.24 -0.81
N SER A 37 -4.92 -6.23 -1.67
CA SER A 37 -5.62 -7.47 -1.27
C SER A 37 -4.75 -8.43 -0.47
N GLY A 38 -3.45 -8.15 -0.35
CA GLY A 38 -2.52 -9.04 0.33
C GLY A 38 -2.05 -10.22 -0.52
N LYS A 39 -2.37 -10.23 -1.81
CA LYS A 39 -1.97 -11.31 -2.72
C LYS A 39 -0.60 -11.10 -3.34
N ALA A 40 -0.01 -9.92 -3.18
CA ALA A 40 1.34 -9.66 -3.69
C ALA A 40 2.35 -10.47 -2.89
N LYS A 41 3.30 -11.07 -3.59
CA LYS A 41 4.36 -11.86 -2.96
C LYS A 41 5.58 -11.02 -2.60
N ALA A 42 5.68 -9.82 -3.15
CA ALA A 42 6.79 -8.92 -2.91
C ALA A 42 6.36 -7.48 -3.18
N ILE A 43 7.09 -6.55 -2.59
CA ILE A 43 6.95 -5.13 -2.88
C ILE A 43 8.36 -4.55 -2.98
N ARG A 44 8.57 -3.71 -3.98
CA ARG A 44 9.85 -3.01 -4.13
C ARG A 44 9.95 -1.91 -3.08
N PHE A 45 11.13 -1.70 -2.56
CA PHE A 45 11.36 -0.61 -1.60
C PHE A 45 11.02 0.74 -2.20
N THR A 46 11.29 0.94 -3.50
CA THR A 46 10.95 2.19 -4.19
C THR A 46 9.45 2.42 -4.20
N THR A 47 8.66 1.37 -4.41
CA THR A 47 7.20 1.46 -4.35
C THR A 47 6.73 1.75 -2.93
N LEU A 48 7.29 1.06 -1.95
CA LEU A 48 6.96 1.28 -0.54
C LEU A 48 7.27 2.71 -0.12
N GLU A 49 8.44 3.23 -0.50
CA GLU A 49 8.82 4.61 -0.23
C GLU A 49 7.83 5.60 -0.83
N ALA A 50 7.42 5.37 -2.08
CA ALA A 50 6.48 6.25 -2.76
C ALA A 50 5.12 6.27 -2.06
N ILE A 51 4.65 5.11 -1.63
CA ILE A 51 3.39 4.99 -0.88
C ILE A 51 3.49 5.77 0.44
N CYS A 52 4.57 5.56 1.18
CA CYS A 52 4.78 6.25 2.45
C CYS A 52 4.83 7.77 2.27
N LYS A 53 5.47 8.23 1.21
CA LYS A 53 5.58 9.65 0.92
C LYS A 53 4.21 10.25 0.59
N VAL A 54 3.43 9.60 -0.26
CA VAL A 54 2.12 10.10 -0.69
C VAL A 54 1.12 10.08 0.47
N LEU A 55 1.13 9.01 1.26
CA LEU A 55 0.20 8.86 2.38
C LEU A 55 0.72 9.47 3.69
N ASP A 56 1.94 10.01 3.67
CA ASP A 56 2.58 10.60 4.85
C ASP A 56 2.52 9.64 6.03
N CYS A 57 3.09 8.46 5.86
CA CYS A 57 3.06 7.41 6.87
C CYS A 57 4.36 6.61 6.86
N GLN A 58 4.46 5.66 7.76
CA GLN A 58 5.61 4.77 7.89
C GLN A 58 5.27 3.40 7.33
N PRO A 59 6.29 2.60 6.93
CA PRO A 59 6.03 1.23 6.47
C PRO A 59 5.23 0.39 7.46
N SER A 60 5.39 0.62 8.76
CA SER A 60 4.64 -0.10 9.79
C SER A 60 3.14 0.22 9.78
N ASP A 61 2.75 1.33 9.16
CA ASP A 61 1.33 1.67 8.99
C ASP A 61 0.70 0.89 7.84
N ILE A 62 1.53 0.36 6.94
CA ILE A 62 1.08 -0.33 5.74
C ILE A 62 1.21 -1.85 5.88
N LEU A 63 2.28 -2.30 6.54
CA LEU A 63 2.61 -3.72 6.68
C LEU A 63 2.73 -4.09 8.14
N GLU A 64 2.21 -5.27 8.50
CA GLU A 64 2.42 -5.82 9.83
C GLU A 64 2.56 -7.33 9.76
N TYR A 65 3.22 -7.90 10.75
CA TYR A 65 3.35 -9.34 10.87
C TYR A 65 2.43 -9.84 11.99
N LYS A 66 1.69 -10.89 11.68
CA LYS A 66 0.85 -11.59 12.68
C LYS A 66 1.13 -13.08 12.62
N GLU A 67 1.20 -13.68 13.77
CA GLU A 67 1.28 -15.13 13.88
C GLU A 67 -0.04 -15.81 13.58
#